data_4de41cd6b27e817ac4770518190fafb5
#
_entry.id   4de41cd6b27e817ac4770518190fafb5
#
_cell.length_a   1.000
_cell.length_b   1.000
_cell.length_c   1.000
_cell.angle_alpha   90.00
_cell.angle_beta   90.00
_cell.angle_gamma   90.00
#
_symmetry.space_group_name_H-M   'P 1'
#
loop_
_entity.id
_entity.type
_entity.pdbx_description
1 polymer ?
#
loop_
_entity_poly.entity_id
_entity_poly.type
_entity_poly.pdbx_seq_one_letter_code
_entity_poly.pdbx_strand_id
1 'polypeptide(L)'
;MDIIGAINKEREYLSFRAKGEEPYHLVDAVKKFGFESLNEYFSAKRDYQFSQLKFEVIETPPKKAIADIMAMMDAKKTAILFVETDKTLVWNGNQGDYNANYCEECGIPIYPLGANGGTIVSTPGDLNIGICISDSHEINSRYILEGFAKIFRKYTYKLVEVAGNDVLVGGVKVLGSSVYGNKEVFMFVTSVSLSDKTQLICEICKKHSTKQPGHIDFMTAEQLREEVEGWLKASS
;
A
#
# COMPACT_ATOMS: atom_id res chain seq x y z
N MET A 1 -20.11 -17.38 9.23
CA MET A 1 -18.68 -17.80 9.22
C MET A 1 -18.07 -17.46 10.58
N ASP A 2 -17.40 -18.42 11.20
CA ASP A 2 -16.69 -18.22 12.48
C ASP A 2 -15.18 -18.17 12.19
N ILE A 3 -14.66 -16.97 11.99
CA ILE A 3 -13.25 -16.75 11.65
C ILE A 3 -12.30 -17.08 12.82
N ILE A 4 -12.70 -16.79 14.07
CA ILE A 4 -11.88 -17.07 15.26
C ILE A 4 -11.74 -18.57 15.44
N GLY A 5 -12.83 -19.32 15.35
CA GLY A 5 -12.82 -20.79 15.42
C GLY A 5 -11.95 -21.41 14.33
N ALA A 6 -12.03 -20.89 13.09
CA ALA A 6 -11.21 -21.35 11.98
C ALA A 6 -9.71 -21.05 12.17
N ILE A 7 -9.33 -19.87 12.67
CA ILE A 7 -7.94 -19.50 12.99
C ILE A 7 -7.37 -20.41 14.08
N ASN A 8 -8.13 -20.69 15.13
CA ASN A 8 -7.68 -21.60 16.20
C ASN A 8 -7.46 -23.00 15.65
N LYS A 9 -8.31 -23.47 14.74
CA LYS A 9 -8.17 -24.78 14.11
C LYS A 9 -6.98 -24.86 13.17
N GLU A 10 -6.68 -23.80 12.44
CA GLU A 10 -5.45 -23.69 11.63
C GLU A 10 -4.19 -23.75 12.52
N ARG A 11 -4.16 -23.02 13.64
CA ARG A 11 -3.03 -23.07 14.60
C ARG A 11 -2.80 -24.48 15.14
N GLU A 12 -3.87 -25.18 15.48
CA GLU A 12 -3.81 -26.58 15.89
C GLU A 12 -3.21 -27.45 14.77
N TYR A 13 -3.72 -27.31 13.53
CA TYR A 13 -3.20 -28.02 12.35
C TYR A 13 -1.70 -27.76 12.12
N LEU A 14 -1.27 -26.50 12.19
CA LEU A 14 0.14 -26.15 12.01
C LEU A 14 1.02 -26.72 13.12
N SER A 15 0.50 -26.84 14.36
CA SER A 15 1.19 -27.50 15.46
C SER A 15 1.43 -29.00 15.20
N PHE A 16 0.45 -29.71 14.62
CA PHE A 16 0.62 -31.09 14.19
C PHE A 16 1.62 -31.24 13.05
N ARG A 17 1.51 -30.39 12.04
CA ARG A 17 2.44 -30.37 10.89
C ARG A 17 3.89 -30.16 11.33
N ALA A 18 4.13 -29.29 12.30
CA ALA A 18 5.46 -29.04 12.86
C ALA A 18 6.06 -30.29 13.53
N LYS A 19 5.22 -31.26 13.96
CA LYS A 19 5.63 -32.55 14.51
C LYS A 19 5.70 -33.69 13.48
N GLY A 20 5.45 -33.37 12.20
CA GLY A 20 5.38 -34.36 11.14
C GLY A 20 4.06 -35.12 11.05
N GLU A 21 3.04 -34.65 11.76
CA GLU A 21 1.70 -35.25 11.79
C GLU A 21 0.74 -34.50 10.85
N GLU A 22 -0.22 -35.21 10.25
CA GLU A 22 -1.24 -34.64 9.40
C GLU A 22 -2.62 -35.24 9.74
N PRO A 23 -3.24 -34.76 10.84
CA PRO A 23 -4.41 -35.45 11.44
C PRO A 23 -5.69 -35.25 10.59
N TYR A 24 -5.73 -34.21 9.73
CA TYR A 24 -6.87 -33.88 8.88
C TYR A 24 -6.46 -32.89 7.79
N HIS A 25 -7.29 -32.73 6.75
CA HIS A 25 -7.10 -31.69 5.75
C HIS A 25 -7.62 -30.35 6.26
N LEU A 26 -6.80 -29.28 6.17
CA LEU A 26 -7.19 -27.97 6.65
C LEU A 26 -8.46 -27.45 5.95
N VAL A 27 -8.65 -27.78 4.65
CA VAL A 27 -9.85 -27.40 3.90
C VAL A 27 -11.14 -27.97 4.54
N ASP A 28 -11.10 -29.21 5.02
CA ASP A 28 -12.28 -29.83 5.66
C ASP A 28 -12.52 -29.26 7.06
N ALA A 29 -11.45 -28.85 7.72
CA ALA A 29 -11.54 -28.20 9.02
C ALA A 29 -12.22 -26.83 8.90
N VAL A 30 -11.79 -25.96 7.96
CA VAL A 30 -12.34 -24.60 7.82
C VAL A 30 -13.79 -24.60 7.29
N LYS A 31 -14.20 -25.63 6.53
CA LYS A 31 -15.62 -25.82 6.12
C LYS A 31 -16.57 -25.92 7.29
N LYS A 32 -16.14 -26.53 8.42
CA LYS A 32 -16.96 -26.63 9.65
C LYS A 32 -17.27 -25.28 10.27
N PHE A 33 -16.48 -24.23 9.93
CA PHE A 33 -16.68 -22.86 10.40
C PHE A 33 -17.38 -21.97 9.35
N GLY A 34 -17.89 -22.57 8.29
CA GLY A 34 -18.72 -21.90 7.27
C GLY A 34 -17.94 -21.34 6.08
N PHE A 35 -16.67 -21.73 5.88
CA PHE A 35 -15.90 -21.33 4.69
C PHE A 35 -15.96 -22.40 3.62
N GLU A 36 -16.27 -22.03 2.39
CA GLU A 36 -16.40 -22.98 1.28
C GLU A 36 -15.04 -23.41 0.73
N SER A 37 -14.01 -22.56 0.86
CA SER A 37 -12.66 -22.80 0.36
C SER A 37 -11.58 -22.22 1.27
N LEU A 38 -10.33 -22.70 1.09
CA LEU A 38 -9.16 -22.09 1.75
C LEU A 38 -8.93 -20.64 1.29
N ASN A 39 -9.23 -20.30 0.02
CA ASN A 39 -9.07 -18.92 -0.47
C ASN A 39 -10.03 -17.97 0.24
N GLU A 40 -11.27 -18.37 0.43
CA GLU A 40 -12.24 -17.59 1.21
C GLU A 40 -11.79 -17.45 2.67
N TYR A 41 -11.37 -18.54 3.29
CA TYR A 41 -10.84 -18.52 4.65
C TYR A 41 -9.64 -17.57 4.78
N PHE A 42 -8.62 -17.69 3.93
CA PHE A 42 -7.43 -16.82 4.00
C PHE A 42 -7.74 -15.35 3.70
N SER A 43 -8.74 -15.08 2.85
CA SER A 43 -9.22 -13.71 2.64
C SER A 43 -9.85 -13.15 3.92
N ALA A 44 -10.79 -13.87 4.51
CA ALA A 44 -11.46 -13.46 5.74
C ALA A 44 -10.48 -13.36 6.94
N LYS A 45 -9.48 -14.25 7.00
CA LYS A 45 -8.42 -14.20 8.02
C LYS A 45 -7.59 -12.92 7.89
N ARG A 46 -7.19 -12.53 6.67
CA ARG A 46 -6.48 -11.27 6.45
C ARG A 46 -7.32 -10.06 6.85
N ASP A 47 -8.59 -10.05 6.44
CA ASP A 47 -9.52 -8.98 6.81
C ASP A 47 -9.67 -8.88 8.33
N TYR A 48 -9.82 -10.01 9.02
CA TYR A 48 -9.88 -10.06 10.47
C TYR A 48 -8.59 -9.58 11.13
N GLN A 49 -7.42 -10.05 10.68
CA GLN A 49 -6.13 -9.63 11.23
C GLN A 49 -5.89 -8.14 11.02
N PHE A 50 -6.20 -7.64 9.82
CA PHE A 50 -6.11 -6.21 9.51
C PHE A 50 -7.03 -5.38 10.41
N SER A 51 -8.24 -5.89 10.72
CA SER A 51 -9.20 -5.24 11.61
C SER A 51 -8.75 -5.16 13.07
N GLN A 52 -7.77 -5.94 13.48
CA GLN A 52 -7.21 -5.88 14.84
C GLN A 52 -6.05 -4.86 14.96
N LEU A 53 -5.60 -4.28 13.85
CA LEU A 53 -4.50 -3.33 13.86
C LEU A 53 -4.99 -1.94 14.32
N LYS A 54 -4.22 -1.31 15.19
CA LYS A 54 -4.45 0.06 15.62
C LYS A 54 -3.40 0.97 14.98
N PHE A 55 -3.82 1.80 14.05
CA PHE A 55 -2.94 2.69 13.33
C PHE A 55 -2.77 4.02 14.08
N GLU A 56 -1.51 4.38 14.35
CA GLU A 56 -1.14 5.76 14.69
C GLU A 56 -1.14 6.59 13.41
N VAL A 57 -1.78 7.76 13.41
CA VAL A 57 -1.78 8.69 12.25
C VAL A 57 -0.67 9.71 12.45
N ILE A 58 0.23 9.84 11.49
CA ILE A 58 1.37 10.74 11.52
C ILE A 58 1.30 11.65 10.28
N GLU A 59 1.46 12.95 10.48
CA GLU A 59 1.62 13.94 9.42
C GLU A 59 3.06 14.44 9.42
N THR A 60 3.65 14.52 8.24
CA THR A 60 5.04 14.95 8.15
C THR A 60 5.32 15.71 6.86
N PRO A 61 6.18 16.73 6.89
CA PRO A 61 6.63 17.38 5.66
C PRO A 61 7.59 16.47 4.87
N PRO A 62 7.67 16.62 3.54
CA PRO A 62 8.45 15.73 2.67
C PRO A 62 9.89 15.49 3.12
N LYS A 63 10.59 16.55 3.58
CA LYS A 63 11.99 16.46 4.03
C LYS A 63 12.20 15.57 5.26
N LYS A 64 11.16 15.33 6.05
CA LYS A 64 11.20 14.46 7.24
C LYS A 64 10.64 13.07 6.97
N ALA A 65 9.89 12.88 5.90
CA ALA A 65 9.14 11.66 5.63
C ALA A 65 10.01 10.41 5.68
N ILE A 66 11.20 10.44 5.08
CA ILE A 66 12.14 9.30 5.10
C ILE A 66 12.59 8.96 6.52
N ALA A 67 12.95 9.98 7.31
CA ALA A 67 13.39 9.77 8.69
C ALA A 67 12.24 9.21 9.55
N ASP A 68 11.03 9.71 9.37
CA ASP A 68 9.84 9.24 10.09
C ASP A 68 9.49 7.80 9.69
N ILE A 69 9.57 7.46 8.38
CA ILE A 69 9.42 6.09 7.90
C ILE A 69 10.42 5.16 8.58
N MET A 70 11.69 5.51 8.60
CA MET A 70 12.73 4.69 9.24
C MET A 70 12.48 4.55 10.74
N ALA A 71 12.10 5.63 11.43
CA ALA A 71 11.77 5.60 12.85
C ALA A 71 10.55 4.70 13.16
N MET A 72 9.53 4.72 12.29
CA MET A 72 8.37 3.82 12.42
C MET A 72 8.78 2.36 12.28
N MET A 73 9.64 2.05 11.31
CA MET A 73 10.15 0.69 11.07
C MET A 73 11.02 0.19 12.22
N ASP A 74 11.96 1.01 12.70
CA ASP A 74 12.86 0.67 13.81
C ASP A 74 12.08 0.44 15.11
N ALA A 75 11.06 1.26 15.36
CA ALA A 75 10.18 1.14 16.51
C ALA A 75 9.10 0.03 16.34
N LYS A 76 9.06 -0.67 15.20
CA LYS A 76 8.04 -1.67 14.84
C LYS A 76 6.61 -1.15 15.09
N LYS A 77 6.35 0.08 14.69
CA LYS A 77 5.04 0.70 14.86
C LYS A 77 4.06 0.24 13.78
N THR A 78 2.79 0.12 14.16
CA THR A 78 1.69 0.09 13.20
C THR A 78 1.15 1.50 13.07
N ALA A 79 1.42 2.13 11.92
CA ALA A 79 1.13 3.53 11.71
C ALA A 79 0.86 3.85 10.23
N ILE A 80 0.14 4.93 10.00
CA ILE A 80 0.00 5.56 8.69
C ILE A 80 0.64 6.93 8.71
N LEU A 81 1.43 7.20 7.69
CA LEU A 81 2.09 8.47 7.45
C LEU A 81 1.45 9.16 6.26
N PHE A 82 1.00 10.39 6.44
CA PHE A 82 0.57 11.27 5.35
C PHE A 82 1.62 12.34 5.09
N VAL A 83 1.97 12.50 3.81
CA VAL A 83 2.93 13.50 3.36
C VAL A 83 2.27 14.35 2.29
N GLU A 84 1.89 15.56 2.68
CA GLU A 84 1.42 16.57 1.73
C GLU A 84 2.59 17.33 1.15
N THR A 85 2.51 17.65 -0.13
CA THR A 85 3.55 18.40 -0.81
C THR A 85 3.01 19.77 -1.26
N ASP A 86 3.76 20.82 -0.94
CA ASP A 86 3.50 22.19 -1.37
C ASP A 86 4.24 22.55 -2.66
N LYS A 87 5.11 21.67 -3.15
CA LYS A 87 5.90 21.83 -4.36
C LYS A 87 6.18 20.50 -5.05
N THR A 88 6.56 20.56 -6.29
CA THR A 88 7.02 19.39 -7.04
C THR A 88 8.25 18.78 -6.39
N LEU A 89 8.27 17.46 -6.27
CA LEU A 89 9.39 16.68 -5.76
C LEU A 89 9.45 15.28 -6.38
N VAL A 90 10.57 14.62 -6.22
CA VAL A 90 10.82 13.26 -6.71
C VAL A 90 11.14 12.34 -5.54
N TRP A 91 10.40 11.25 -5.44
CA TRP A 91 10.75 10.11 -4.62
C TRP A 91 11.46 9.09 -5.53
N ASN A 92 12.69 8.74 -5.19
CA ASN A 92 13.47 7.81 -6.01
C ASN A 92 13.76 6.51 -5.27
N GLY A 93 13.17 5.42 -5.75
CA GLY A 93 13.44 4.07 -5.28
C GLY A 93 14.74 3.50 -5.87
N ASN A 94 15.18 2.35 -5.37
CA ASN A 94 16.45 1.71 -5.77
C ASN A 94 16.52 1.31 -7.26
N GLN A 95 15.37 1.19 -7.93
CA GLN A 95 15.26 0.89 -9.37
C GLN A 95 14.89 2.13 -10.20
N GLY A 96 14.80 3.28 -9.54
CA GLY A 96 14.42 4.53 -10.18
C GLY A 96 15.55 5.08 -11.05
N ASP A 97 15.16 5.67 -12.19
CA ASP A 97 16.06 6.35 -13.10
C ASP A 97 15.40 7.67 -13.51
N TYR A 98 16.02 8.78 -13.13
CA TYR A 98 15.48 10.11 -13.32
C TYR A 98 16.49 11.04 -13.99
N ASN A 99 16.00 12.13 -14.57
CA ASN A 99 16.80 13.17 -15.21
C ASN A 99 17.30 14.15 -14.16
N ALA A 100 18.49 13.87 -13.61
CA ALA A 100 19.09 14.68 -12.55
C ALA A 100 19.32 16.14 -13.00
N ASN A 101 19.79 16.34 -14.24
CA ASN A 101 20.03 17.69 -14.78
C ASN A 101 18.73 18.50 -14.83
N TYR A 102 17.66 17.93 -15.35
CA TYR A 102 16.35 18.59 -15.38
C TYR A 102 15.84 18.95 -13.97
N CYS A 103 15.97 18.01 -13.03
CA CYS A 103 15.56 18.28 -11.65
C CYS A 103 16.39 19.40 -11.00
N GLU A 104 17.69 19.45 -11.25
CA GLU A 104 18.60 20.50 -10.74
C GLU A 104 18.24 21.86 -11.36
N GLU A 105 18.10 21.93 -12.69
CA GLU A 105 17.73 23.15 -13.43
C GLU A 105 16.38 23.73 -12.97
N CYS A 106 15.42 22.85 -12.67
CA CYS A 106 14.08 23.23 -12.20
C CYS A 106 13.97 23.38 -10.68
N GLY A 107 15.04 23.15 -9.92
CA GLY A 107 15.04 23.21 -8.45
C GLY A 107 14.12 22.16 -7.78
N ILE A 108 13.93 20.99 -8.42
CA ILE A 108 13.06 19.91 -7.95
C ILE A 108 13.85 19.02 -6.97
N PRO A 109 13.49 18.98 -5.68
CA PRO A 109 14.17 18.15 -4.71
C PRO A 109 13.93 16.66 -4.97
N ILE A 110 14.97 15.86 -4.69
CA ILE A 110 14.96 14.41 -4.85
C ILE A 110 15.17 13.77 -3.49
N TYR A 111 14.26 12.86 -3.13
CA TYR A 111 14.30 12.11 -1.88
C TYR A 111 14.49 10.60 -2.17
N PRO A 112 15.60 9.99 -1.72
CA PRO A 112 15.81 8.55 -1.88
C PRO A 112 14.89 7.78 -0.92
N LEU A 113 14.06 6.88 -1.45
CA LEU A 113 13.15 6.06 -0.63
C LEU A 113 13.85 4.87 0.05
N GLY A 114 15.00 4.41 -0.47
CA GLY A 114 15.62 3.18 0.01
C GLY A 114 14.80 1.90 -0.21
N ALA A 115 13.64 2.01 -0.85
CA ALA A 115 12.70 0.92 -1.10
C ALA A 115 12.84 0.39 -2.54
N ASN A 116 12.41 -0.85 -2.77
CA ASN A 116 12.32 -1.40 -4.11
C ASN A 116 11.18 -0.74 -4.88
N GLY A 117 11.52 -0.03 -5.93
CA GLY A 117 10.57 0.69 -6.76
C GLY A 117 11.26 1.64 -7.73
N GLY A 118 10.47 2.25 -8.60
CA GLY A 118 10.91 3.23 -9.58
C GLY A 118 10.96 4.65 -9.04
N THR A 119 10.93 5.60 -9.96
CA THR A 119 10.82 7.03 -9.68
C THR A 119 9.34 7.43 -9.59
N ILE A 120 8.99 8.17 -8.55
CA ILE A 120 7.66 8.75 -8.36
C ILE A 120 7.80 10.27 -8.37
N VAL A 121 6.99 10.92 -9.18
CA VAL A 121 6.88 12.40 -9.23
C VAL A 121 5.64 12.79 -8.46
N SER A 122 5.79 13.63 -7.44
CA SER A 122 4.68 14.23 -6.69
C SER A 122 4.63 15.72 -6.94
N THR A 123 3.42 16.24 -7.08
CA THR A 123 3.13 17.66 -7.33
C THR A 123 2.21 18.20 -6.24
N PRO A 124 2.08 19.53 -6.07
CA PRO A 124 1.13 20.09 -5.13
C PRO A 124 -0.27 19.50 -5.32
N GLY A 125 -0.89 19.08 -4.21
CA GLY A 125 -2.20 18.43 -4.20
C GLY A 125 -2.15 16.90 -4.30
N ASP A 126 -1.03 16.28 -4.64
CA ASP A 126 -0.87 14.83 -4.55
C ASP A 126 -0.76 14.37 -3.10
N LEU A 127 -1.26 13.18 -2.82
CA LEU A 127 -1.16 12.56 -1.51
C LEU A 127 -0.17 11.39 -1.53
N ASN A 128 0.88 11.51 -0.72
CA ASN A 128 1.83 10.44 -0.49
C ASN A 128 1.52 9.77 0.85
N ILE A 129 1.51 8.44 0.87
CA ILE A 129 1.06 7.66 2.02
C ILE A 129 2.10 6.58 2.32
N GLY A 130 2.54 6.52 3.57
CA GLY A 130 3.31 5.41 4.12
C GLY A 130 2.46 4.60 5.09
N ILE A 131 2.40 3.29 4.92
CA ILE A 131 1.70 2.37 5.84
C ILE A 131 2.72 1.40 6.39
N CYS A 132 2.97 1.50 7.69
CA CYS A 132 3.85 0.58 8.42
C CYS A 132 3.00 -0.38 9.25
N ILE A 133 3.26 -1.67 9.13
CA ILE A 133 2.55 -2.71 9.88
C ILE A 133 3.59 -3.63 10.52
N SER A 134 3.55 -3.71 11.86
CA SER A 134 4.34 -4.68 12.61
C SER A 134 3.66 -6.05 12.61
N ASP A 135 4.45 -7.11 12.73
CA ASP A 135 3.99 -8.51 12.86
C ASP A 135 3.00 -8.98 11.77
N SER A 136 3.16 -8.46 10.54
CA SER A 136 2.16 -8.57 9.46
C SER A 136 2.38 -9.75 8.53
N HIS A 137 2.60 -10.96 9.01
CA HIS A 137 2.92 -12.14 8.17
C HIS A 137 1.91 -12.45 7.04
N GLU A 138 0.69 -11.93 7.13
CA GLU A 138 -0.39 -12.23 6.19
C GLU A 138 -0.76 -11.03 5.29
N ILE A 139 -0.38 -9.80 5.70
CA ILE A 139 -0.71 -8.58 4.96
C ILE A 139 0.40 -8.29 3.96
N ASN A 140 0.05 -8.13 2.70
CA ASN A 140 0.97 -7.86 1.62
C ASN A 140 0.53 -6.63 0.80
N SER A 141 1.40 -6.19 -0.12
CA SER A 141 1.12 -5.04 -0.98
C SER A 141 -0.18 -5.18 -1.78
N ARG A 142 -0.50 -6.38 -2.25
CA ARG A 142 -1.73 -6.66 -2.99
C ARG A 142 -2.97 -6.37 -2.17
N TYR A 143 -2.97 -6.75 -0.89
CA TYR A 143 -4.09 -6.47 0.02
C TYR A 143 -4.31 -4.96 0.19
N ILE A 144 -3.22 -4.21 0.40
CA ILE A 144 -3.30 -2.74 0.54
C ILE A 144 -3.78 -2.08 -0.76
N LEU A 145 -3.25 -2.51 -1.90
CA LEU A 145 -3.67 -1.99 -3.21
C LEU A 145 -5.15 -2.27 -3.51
N GLU A 146 -5.67 -3.43 -3.14
CA GLU A 146 -7.11 -3.73 -3.26
C GLU A 146 -7.96 -2.86 -2.33
N GLY A 147 -7.44 -2.47 -1.15
CA GLY A 147 -8.08 -1.47 -0.29
C GLY A 147 -8.25 -0.13 -0.99
N PHE A 148 -7.18 0.41 -1.61
CA PHE A 148 -7.25 1.62 -2.43
C PHE A 148 -8.21 1.46 -3.62
N ALA A 149 -8.15 0.33 -4.31
CA ALA A 149 -9.05 0.06 -5.42
C ALA A 149 -10.52 0.04 -4.98
N LYS A 150 -10.82 -0.53 -3.80
CA LYS A 150 -12.18 -0.49 -3.22
C LYS A 150 -12.62 0.95 -2.93
N ILE A 151 -11.73 1.79 -2.39
CA ILE A 151 -12.01 3.21 -2.17
C ILE A 151 -12.35 3.88 -3.51
N PHE A 152 -11.51 3.76 -4.53
CA PHE A 152 -11.74 4.41 -5.82
C PHE A 152 -13.03 3.95 -6.49
N ARG A 153 -13.39 2.67 -6.41
CA ARG A 153 -14.65 2.13 -6.97
C ARG A 153 -15.91 2.77 -6.40
N LYS A 154 -15.85 3.40 -5.22
CA LYS A 154 -16.99 4.14 -4.66
C LYS A 154 -17.28 5.45 -5.41
N TYR A 155 -16.28 6.02 -6.08
CA TYR A 155 -16.33 7.37 -6.64
C TYR A 155 -16.26 7.44 -8.16
N THR A 156 -16.06 6.31 -8.84
CA THR A 156 -15.98 6.30 -10.30
C THR A 156 -16.66 5.07 -10.91
N TYR A 157 -17.25 5.25 -12.10
CA TYR A 157 -17.77 4.16 -12.92
C TYR A 157 -16.71 3.56 -13.86
N LYS A 158 -15.51 4.18 -13.93
CA LYS A 158 -14.40 3.65 -14.72
C LYS A 158 -13.93 2.33 -14.09
N LEU A 159 -13.41 1.43 -14.93
CA LEU A 159 -12.79 0.19 -14.44
C LEU A 159 -11.60 0.52 -13.52
N VAL A 160 -11.59 -0.07 -12.33
CA VAL A 160 -10.49 0.06 -11.36
C VAL A 160 -9.84 -1.30 -11.18
N GLU A 161 -8.55 -1.38 -11.50
CA GLU A 161 -7.76 -2.61 -11.49
C GLU A 161 -6.48 -2.46 -10.68
N VAL A 162 -6.08 -3.54 -10.00
CA VAL A 162 -4.76 -3.65 -9.39
C VAL A 162 -3.85 -4.44 -10.32
N ALA A 163 -2.78 -3.82 -10.81
CA ALA A 163 -1.87 -4.38 -11.79
C ALA A 163 -0.41 -4.30 -11.32
N GLY A 164 0.11 -5.38 -10.73
CA GLY A 164 1.41 -5.40 -10.07
C GLY A 164 1.38 -4.51 -8.81
N ASN A 165 2.26 -3.52 -8.76
CA ASN A 165 2.36 -2.56 -7.64
C ASN A 165 1.59 -1.25 -7.90
N ASP A 166 0.62 -1.26 -8.82
CA ASP A 166 -0.09 -0.07 -9.25
C ASP A 166 -1.61 -0.27 -9.17
N VAL A 167 -2.34 0.84 -9.05
CA VAL A 167 -3.79 0.89 -9.30
C VAL A 167 -4.03 1.69 -10.57
N LEU A 168 -4.84 1.11 -11.46
CA LEU A 168 -5.28 1.72 -12.72
C LEU A 168 -6.74 2.11 -12.62
N VAL A 169 -7.08 3.26 -13.18
CA VAL A 169 -8.47 3.72 -13.35
C VAL A 169 -8.70 4.02 -14.82
N GLY A 170 -9.60 3.29 -15.48
CA GLY A 170 -9.82 3.43 -16.92
C GLY A 170 -8.57 3.10 -17.74
N GLY A 171 -7.73 2.20 -17.28
CA GLY A 171 -6.50 1.77 -17.95
C GLY A 171 -5.27 2.67 -17.72
N VAL A 172 -5.41 3.83 -17.03
CA VAL A 172 -4.27 4.70 -16.70
C VAL A 172 -3.82 4.54 -15.25
N LYS A 173 -2.52 4.62 -15.01
CA LYS A 173 -1.93 4.49 -13.70
C LYS A 173 -2.17 5.75 -12.86
N VAL A 174 -2.91 5.61 -11.77
CA VAL A 174 -3.23 6.71 -10.84
C VAL A 174 -2.53 6.57 -9.49
N LEU A 175 -2.07 5.37 -9.16
CA LEU A 175 -1.35 5.07 -7.94
C LEU A 175 -0.18 4.14 -8.25
N GLY A 176 1.00 4.48 -7.75
CA GLY A 176 2.18 3.64 -7.78
C GLY A 176 2.68 3.37 -6.38
N SER A 177 3.16 2.16 -6.11
CA SER A 177 3.66 1.80 -4.79
C SER A 177 5.03 1.16 -4.82
N SER A 178 5.71 1.28 -3.68
CA SER A 178 6.94 0.58 -3.35
C SER A 178 6.78 -0.10 -2.00
N VAL A 179 7.45 -1.23 -1.82
CA VAL A 179 7.40 -1.97 -0.57
C VAL A 179 8.82 -2.18 -0.04
N TYR A 180 8.91 -2.14 1.26
CA TYR A 180 10.07 -2.57 2.01
C TYR A 180 9.57 -3.44 3.16
N GLY A 181 10.32 -4.47 3.50
CA GLY A 181 9.92 -5.29 4.63
C GLY A 181 10.93 -6.38 4.96
N ASN A 182 10.86 -6.80 6.19
CA ASN A 182 11.52 -7.98 6.71
C ASN A 182 10.47 -8.85 7.42
N LYS A 183 10.90 -9.84 8.20
CA LYS A 183 9.97 -10.73 8.93
C LYS A 183 9.15 -10.03 10.02
N GLU A 184 9.55 -8.85 10.45
CA GLU A 184 8.98 -8.15 11.61
C GLU A 184 8.14 -6.95 11.23
N VAL A 185 8.49 -6.30 10.10
CA VAL A 185 7.85 -5.05 9.65
C VAL A 185 7.59 -5.08 8.16
N PHE A 186 6.40 -4.71 7.78
CA PHE A 186 6.00 -4.43 6.40
C PHE A 186 5.76 -2.94 6.24
N MET A 187 6.48 -2.31 5.30
CA MET A 187 6.28 -0.91 4.91
C MET A 187 5.80 -0.85 3.47
N PHE A 188 4.67 -0.19 3.28
CA PHE A 188 4.11 0.13 1.98
C PHE A 188 4.13 1.65 1.79
N VAL A 189 4.73 2.12 0.71
CA VAL A 189 4.77 3.54 0.35
C VAL A 189 4.10 3.72 -0.99
N THR A 190 3.22 4.69 -1.08
CA THR A 190 2.48 5.00 -2.30
C THR A 190 2.31 6.49 -2.53
N SER A 191 2.16 6.87 -3.79
CA SER A 191 1.72 8.19 -4.21
C SER A 191 0.49 8.06 -5.08
N VAL A 192 -0.54 8.82 -4.76
CA VAL A 192 -1.77 8.94 -5.54
C VAL A 192 -1.72 10.22 -6.35
N SER A 193 -1.83 10.09 -7.66
CA SER A 193 -1.86 11.22 -8.59
C SER A 193 -3.24 11.86 -8.60
N LEU A 194 -3.34 13.07 -8.05
CA LEU A 194 -4.56 13.87 -7.98
C LEU A 194 -4.56 15.04 -8.98
N SER A 195 -3.46 15.23 -9.69
CA SER A 195 -3.30 16.26 -10.74
C SER A 195 -2.69 15.69 -12.00
N ASP A 196 -2.97 16.29 -13.15
CA ASP A 196 -2.32 15.92 -14.40
C ASP A 196 -0.86 16.41 -14.39
N LYS A 197 0.04 15.46 -14.44
CA LYS A 197 1.51 15.67 -14.47
C LYS A 197 2.19 14.80 -15.52
N THR A 198 1.43 14.37 -16.52
CA THR A 198 1.92 13.45 -17.57
C THR A 198 3.16 14.00 -18.25
N GLN A 199 3.16 15.29 -18.64
CA GLN A 199 4.31 15.93 -19.26
C GLN A 199 5.52 15.96 -18.33
N LEU A 200 5.32 16.32 -17.06
CA LEU A 200 6.38 16.39 -16.06
C LEU A 200 7.01 15.03 -15.80
N ILE A 201 6.21 13.97 -15.77
CA ILE A 201 6.70 12.59 -15.65
C ILE A 201 7.59 12.25 -16.85
N CYS A 202 7.22 12.64 -18.08
CA CYS A 202 8.02 12.40 -19.27
C CYS A 202 9.38 13.13 -19.23
N GLU A 203 9.46 14.32 -18.64
CA GLU A 203 10.72 15.07 -18.50
C GLU A 203 11.63 14.51 -17.41
N ILE A 204 11.04 14.04 -16.31
CA ILE A 204 11.78 13.57 -15.14
C ILE A 204 12.16 12.09 -15.25
N CYS A 205 11.26 11.22 -15.65
CA CYS A 205 11.50 9.78 -15.63
C CYS A 205 12.18 9.32 -16.92
N LYS A 206 13.43 8.83 -16.85
CA LYS A 206 14.15 8.26 -17.99
C LYS A 206 13.61 6.91 -18.42
N LYS A 207 13.12 6.11 -17.46
CA LYS A 207 12.44 4.85 -17.74
C LYS A 207 10.95 5.05 -17.56
N HIS A 208 10.23 5.01 -18.65
CA HIS A 208 8.79 5.06 -18.61
C HIS A 208 8.22 3.68 -18.21
N SER A 209 7.24 3.71 -17.32
CA SER A 209 6.38 2.55 -17.07
C SER A 209 5.72 2.14 -18.40
N THR A 210 5.48 0.86 -18.61
CA THR A 210 4.64 0.38 -19.71
C THR A 210 3.17 0.83 -19.57
N LYS A 211 2.81 1.37 -18.41
CA LYS A 211 1.48 1.87 -18.09
C LYS A 211 1.46 3.37 -18.28
N GLN A 212 0.45 3.85 -19.01
CA GLN A 212 0.26 5.28 -19.22
C GLN A 212 0.00 5.97 -17.87
N PRO A 213 0.74 7.05 -17.53
CA PRO A 213 0.45 7.84 -16.32
C PRO A 213 -0.88 8.54 -16.46
N GLY A 214 -1.59 8.71 -15.34
CA GLY A 214 -2.85 9.43 -15.26
C GLY A 214 -3.05 10.01 -13.87
N HIS A 215 -4.22 10.58 -13.64
CA HIS A 215 -4.63 11.13 -12.35
C HIS A 215 -6.10 10.81 -12.09
N ILE A 216 -6.53 11.00 -10.86
CA ILE A 216 -7.93 10.95 -10.47
C ILE A 216 -8.47 12.39 -10.32
N ASP A 217 -9.64 12.61 -10.88
CA ASP A 217 -10.35 13.91 -10.90
C ASP A 217 -11.66 13.87 -10.08
N PHE A 218 -11.97 12.73 -9.49
CA PHE A 218 -13.24 12.47 -8.81
C PHE A 218 -13.15 12.56 -7.28
N MET A 219 -11.96 12.89 -6.73
CA MET A 219 -11.79 13.09 -5.29
C MET A 219 -10.59 14.01 -5.01
N THR A 220 -10.64 14.71 -3.87
CA THR A 220 -9.55 15.55 -3.37
C THR A 220 -8.59 14.76 -2.47
N ALA A 221 -7.42 15.34 -2.15
CA ALA A 221 -6.47 14.75 -1.21
C ALA A 221 -7.10 14.56 0.18
N GLU A 222 -7.89 15.53 0.64
CA GLU A 222 -8.61 15.46 1.92
C GLU A 222 -9.62 14.32 1.94
N GLN A 223 -10.46 14.20 0.90
CA GLN A 223 -11.41 13.10 0.78
C GLN A 223 -10.73 11.73 0.72
N LEU A 224 -9.62 11.63 -0.03
CA LEU A 224 -8.84 10.39 -0.08
C LEU A 224 -8.26 10.04 1.28
N ARG A 225 -7.73 11.03 1.99
CA ARG A 225 -7.21 10.85 3.35
C ARG A 225 -8.28 10.34 4.30
N GLU A 226 -9.46 10.98 4.31
CA GLU A 226 -10.60 10.56 5.14
C GLU A 226 -11.04 9.13 4.84
N GLU A 227 -11.12 8.76 3.55
CA GLU A 227 -11.48 7.40 3.13
C GLU A 227 -10.44 6.37 3.57
N VAL A 228 -9.15 6.69 3.44
CA VAL A 228 -8.05 5.80 3.87
C VAL A 228 -8.06 5.64 5.39
N GLU A 229 -8.19 6.74 6.14
CA GLU A 229 -8.31 6.69 7.59
C GLU A 229 -9.56 5.91 8.02
N GLY A 230 -10.70 6.15 7.37
CA GLY A 230 -11.95 5.44 7.62
C GLY A 230 -11.80 3.94 7.35
N TRP A 231 -11.16 3.56 6.25
CA TRP A 231 -10.88 2.16 5.94
C TRP A 231 -9.99 1.51 7.00
N LEU A 232 -8.91 2.18 7.43
CA LEU A 232 -8.01 1.65 8.45
C LEU A 232 -8.68 1.57 9.83
N LYS A 233 -9.56 2.53 10.19
CA LYS A 233 -10.30 2.55 11.46
C LYS A 233 -11.49 1.57 11.47
N ALA A 234 -12.20 1.41 10.35
CA ALA A 234 -13.31 0.46 10.23
C ALA A 234 -12.81 -0.99 10.27
N SER A 235 -11.52 -1.16 10.06
CA SER A 235 -10.81 -2.42 10.21
C SER A 235 -10.31 -2.64 11.66
N SER A 236 -10.59 -1.72 12.61
CA SER A 236 -10.12 -1.77 14.01
C SER A 236 -11.18 -2.31 14.97
#